data_d6e62f2821c4ffceed2745456b77aedf
#
_entry.id   d6e62f2821c4ffceed2745456b77aedf
#
_cell.length_a   1.000
_cell.length_b   1.000
_cell.length_c   1.000
_cell.angle_alpha   90.00
_cell.angle_beta   90.00
_cell.angle_gamma   90.00
#
_symmetry.space_group_name_H-M   'P 1'
#
loop_
_entity.id
_entity.type
_entity.pdbx_description
1 polymer ?
#
loop_
_entity_poly.entity_id
_entity_poly.type
_entity_poly.pdbx_seq_one_letter_code
_entity_poly.pdbx_strand_id
1 'polypeptide(L)'
;GNLFVSGAYVGSDMSGTQGNREFTEKVLKYGYQNSLTDKSSGQINGLGRSITIPRLPNENSYAVTAPDCIVPVAPAFPVFTYARGNQSAGIAYKGADYRTFILGFPFESIQSETDRASIMAGILGFFTQK
;
A
#
# COMPACT_ATOMS: atom_id res chain seq x y z
N GLY A 1 8.66 17.01 4.58
CA GLY A 1 8.88 15.72 5.23
C GLY A 1 8.44 14.53 4.39
N ASN A 2 8.70 13.34 4.88
CA ASN A 2 8.37 12.09 4.19
C ASN A 2 7.62 11.18 5.15
N LEU A 3 6.58 10.51 4.64
CA LEU A 3 5.77 9.61 5.45
C LEU A 3 5.52 8.30 4.69
N PHE A 4 5.88 7.20 5.33
CA PHE A 4 5.53 5.86 4.86
C PHE A 4 4.51 5.23 5.81
N VAL A 5 3.41 4.73 5.24
CA VAL A 5 2.35 4.05 5.99
C VAL A 5 2.04 2.72 5.32
N SER A 6 1.92 1.66 6.10
CA SER A 6 1.47 0.37 5.59
C SER A 6 0.54 -0.30 6.58
N GLY A 7 -0.39 -1.09 6.06
CA GLY A 7 -1.32 -1.84 6.90
C GLY A 7 -2.52 -2.35 6.10
N ALA A 8 -3.16 -3.40 6.61
CA ALA A 8 -4.32 -4.00 5.94
C ALA A 8 -5.59 -3.14 6.08
N TYR A 9 -5.60 -2.17 7.00
CA TYR A 9 -6.80 -1.38 7.29
C TYR A 9 -6.59 0.12 7.12
N VAL A 10 -5.50 0.53 6.46
CA VAL A 10 -5.20 1.97 6.26
C VAL A 10 -6.27 2.70 5.46
N GLY A 11 -6.99 1.97 4.59
CA GLY A 11 -8.11 2.53 3.84
C GLY A 11 -9.43 2.38 4.60
N SER A 12 -9.78 1.15 4.99
CA SER A 12 -11.08 0.85 5.58
C SER A 12 -11.30 1.57 6.91
N ASP A 13 -10.32 1.54 7.82
CA ASP A 13 -10.45 2.21 9.11
C ASP A 13 -10.52 3.73 8.97
N MET A 14 -9.73 4.29 8.05
CA MET A 14 -9.68 5.73 7.84
C MET A 14 -10.84 6.26 6.99
N SER A 15 -11.68 5.40 6.43
CA SER A 15 -12.85 5.82 5.65
C SER A 15 -14.11 5.99 6.49
N GLY A 16 -14.06 5.67 7.79
CA GLY A 16 -15.23 5.59 8.65
C GLY A 16 -15.86 6.93 9.03
N THR A 17 -15.12 8.03 8.97
CA THR A 17 -15.63 9.37 9.28
C THR A 17 -15.26 10.35 8.17
N GLN A 18 -16.03 11.44 8.07
CA GLN A 18 -15.74 12.50 7.09
C GLN A 18 -14.37 13.14 7.35
N GLY A 19 -14.04 13.42 8.61
CA GLY A 19 -12.75 14.02 8.98
C GLY A 19 -11.57 13.14 8.59
N ASN A 20 -11.68 11.84 8.81
CA ASN A 20 -10.66 10.88 8.42
C ASN A 20 -10.51 10.81 6.91
N ARG A 21 -11.62 10.78 6.17
CA ARG A 21 -11.59 10.79 4.69
C ARG A 21 -10.96 12.07 4.15
N GLU A 22 -11.27 13.21 4.72
CA GLU A 22 -10.65 14.47 4.32
C GLU A 22 -9.13 14.44 4.53
N PHE A 23 -8.69 13.88 5.65
CA PHE A 23 -7.26 13.76 5.93
C PHE A 23 -6.57 12.84 4.91
N THR A 24 -7.12 11.66 4.65
CA THR A 24 -6.51 10.73 3.70
C THR A 24 -6.51 11.30 2.28
N GLU A 25 -7.59 11.93 1.85
CA GLU A 25 -7.70 12.44 0.48
C GLU A 25 -6.91 13.72 0.25
N LYS A 26 -6.94 14.66 1.21
CA LYS A 26 -6.31 15.97 1.04
C LYS A 26 -4.84 15.97 1.43
N VAL A 27 -4.46 15.19 2.46
CA VAL A 27 -3.10 15.17 2.99
C VAL A 27 -2.33 13.96 2.50
N LEU A 28 -2.84 12.76 2.75
CA LEU A 28 -2.16 11.52 2.38
C LEU A 28 -2.34 11.16 0.90
N LYS A 29 -3.33 11.72 0.24
CA LYS A 29 -3.56 11.61 -1.20
C LYS A 29 -4.01 10.22 -1.64
N TYR A 30 -4.84 9.57 -0.83
CA TYR A 30 -5.49 8.32 -1.25
C TYR A 30 -6.95 8.26 -0.77
N GLY A 31 -7.74 7.46 -1.49
CA GLY A 31 -9.09 7.09 -1.09
C GLY A 31 -9.20 5.59 -0.93
N TYR A 32 -10.18 5.14 -0.15
CA TYR A 32 -10.49 3.72 0.03
C TYR A 32 -11.48 3.28 -1.03
N GLN A 33 -11.19 2.15 -1.70
CA GLN A 33 -12.09 1.58 -2.69
C GLN A 33 -12.86 0.38 -2.12
N ASN A 34 -12.14 -0.66 -1.73
CA ASN A 34 -12.71 -1.88 -1.14
C ASN A 34 -11.59 -2.69 -0.52
N SER A 35 -11.95 -3.73 0.22
CA SER A 35 -11.00 -4.69 0.78
C SER A 35 -11.11 -6.02 0.04
N LEU A 36 -9.97 -6.68 -0.20
CA LEU A 36 -9.96 -7.99 -0.84
C LEU A 36 -10.24 -9.06 0.20
N THR A 37 -11.48 -9.54 0.25
CA THR A 37 -11.91 -10.56 1.20
C THR A 37 -11.99 -11.96 0.59
N ASP A 38 -11.81 -12.08 -0.72
CA ASP A 38 -11.79 -13.37 -1.40
C ASP A 38 -10.47 -14.12 -1.09
N LYS A 39 -10.44 -15.41 -1.44
CA LYS A 39 -9.26 -16.26 -1.22
C LYS A 39 -8.31 -16.23 -2.42
N SER A 40 -8.19 -15.07 -3.08
CA SER A 40 -7.29 -14.91 -4.21
C SER A 40 -5.83 -15.00 -3.77
N SER A 41 -4.94 -15.16 -4.74
CA SER A 41 -3.51 -15.18 -4.47
C SER A 41 -3.07 -13.83 -3.88
N GLY A 42 -2.06 -13.89 -3.01
CA GLY A 42 -1.48 -12.69 -2.42
C GLY A 42 -0.45 -12.01 -3.30
N GLN A 43 -0.50 -12.21 -4.61
CA GLN A 43 0.48 -11.62 -5.52
C GLN A 43 0.20 -10.14 -5.75
N ILE A 44 1.25 -9.35 -5.64
CA ILE A 44 1.21 -7.89 -5.80
C ILE A 44 2.37 -7.49 -6.71
N ASN A 45 2.09 -6.61 -7.67
CA ASN A 45 3.09 -6.15 -8.62
C ASN A 45 3.39 -4.66 -8.43
N GLY A 46 4.65 -4.29 -8.46
CA GLY A 46 5.07 -2.90 -8.36
C GLY A 46 6.59 -2.75 -8.22
N LEU A 47 7.10 -1.58 -8.49
CA LEU A 47 8.53 -1.25 -8.45
C LEU A 47 9.40 -2.26 -9.22
N GLY A 48 8.87 -2.77 -10.35
CA GLY A 48 9.57 -3.74 -11.19
C GLY A 48 9.62 -5.14 -10.61
N ARG A 49 8.80 -5.45 -9.60
CA ARG A 49 8.81 -6.74 -8.90
C ARG A 49 7.42 -7.33 -8.78
N SER A 50 7.38 -8.64 -8.62
CA SER A 50 6.19 -9.38 -8.22
C SER A 50 6.46 -9.96 -6.83
N ILE A 51 5.64 -9.57 -5.86
CA ILE A 51 5.79 -9.98 -4.47
C ILE A 51 4.57 -10.76 -4.02
N THR A 52 4.70 -11.47 -2.89
CA THR A 52 3.61 -12.28 -2.35
C THR A 52 3.43 -11.98 -0.86
N ILE A 53 2.16 -11.78 -0.47
CA ILE A 53 1.76 -11.69 0.93
C ILE A 53 0.92 -12.93 1.28
N PRO A 54 0.98 -13.42 2.54
CA PRO A 54 0.22 -14.61 2.92
C PRO A 54 -1.26 -14.29 3.08
N ARG A 55 -2.10 -15.06 2.37
CA ARG A 55 -3.56 -14.99 2.51
C ARG A 55 -4.08 -16.06 3.45
N LEU A 56 -3.23 -17.02 3.82
CA LEU A 56 -3.51 -18.09 4.78
C LEU A 56 -2.44 -18.07 5.87
N PRO A 57 -2.76 -18.54 7.10
CA PRO A 57 -1.77 -18.59 8.17
C PRO A 57 -0.58 -19.46 7.78
N ASN A 58 0.62 -19.07 8.20
CA ASN A 58 1.84 -19.83 7.99
C ASN A 58 2.78 -19.66 9.19
N GLU A 59 3.91 -20.37 9.17
CA GLU A 59 4.85 -20.40 10.31
C GLU A 59 5.57 -19.06 10.53
N ASN A 60 5.69 -18.24 9.50
CA ASN A 60 6.54 -17.05 9.52
C ASN A 60 5.76 -15.76 9.65
N SER A 61 4.46 -15.78 9.40
CA SER A 61 3.66 -14.57 9.32
C SER A 61 2.19 -14.85 9.55
N TYR A 62 1.46 -13.85 10.01
CA TYR A 62 0.01 -13.92 10.09
C TYR A 62 -0.63 -13.84 8.68
N ALA A 63 -1.87 -14.30 8.56
CA ALA A 63 -2.61 -14.18 7.31
C ALA A 63 -3.11 -12.75 7.12
N VAL A 64 -2.92 -12.20 5.93
CA VAL A 64 -3.52 -10.92 5.52
C VAL A 64 -4.84 -11.24 4.86
N THR A 65 -5.93 -11.21 5.63
CA THR A 65 -7.24 -11.67 5.16
C THR A 65 -8.00 -10.64 4.36
N ALA A 66 -7.77 -9.35 4.61
CA ALA A 66 -8.53 -8.27 3.97
C ALA A 66 -7.64 -7.06 3.67
N PRO A 67 -6.62 -7.22 2.81
CA PRO A 67 -5.83 -6.05 2.41
C PRO A 67 -6.70 -5.05 1.65
N ASP A 68 -6.39 -3.77 1.79
CA ASP A 68 -7.19 -2.70 1.21
C ASP A 68 -6.75 -2.35 -0.20
N CYS A 69 -7.74 -2.09 -1.06
CA CYS A 69 -7.54 -1.43 -2.33
C CYS A 69 -7.68 0.07 -2.09
N ILE A 70 -6.60 0.81 -2.33
CA ILE A 70 -6.56 2.25 -2.18
C ILE A 70 -6.30 2.89 -3.53
N VAL A 71 -6.95 4.03 -3.79
CA VAL A 71 -6.83 4.72 -5.07
C VAL A 71 -6.11 6.04 -4.86
N PRO A 72 -5.24 6.45 -5.79
CA PRO A 72 -4.55 7.74 -5.66
C PRO A 72 -5.53 8.90 -5.87
N VAL A 73 -5.32 9.97 -5.10
CA VAL A 73 -5.95 11.26 -5.34
C VAL A 73 -4.92 12.13 -6.04
N ALA A 74 -5.24 12.58 -7.25
CA ALA A 74 -4.28 13.33 -8.07
C ALA A 74 -3.65 14.50 -7.28
N PRO A 75 -2.34 14.76 -7.39
CA PRO A 75 -1.39 14.19 -8.34
C PRO A 75 -0.67 12.92 -7.85
N ALA A 76 -1.17 12.24 -6.82
CA ALA A 76 -0.62 10.94 -6.41
C ALA A 76 -0.79 9.91 -7.53
N PHE A 77 0.01 8.86 -7.50
CA PHE A 77 0.01 7.84 -8.55
C PHE A 77 0.13 6.44 -7.93
N PRO A 78 -0.41 5.40 -8.60
CA PRO A 78 -0.30 4.05 -8.10
C PRO A 78 1.14 3.53 -8.27
N VAL A 79 1.63 2.79 -7.28
CA VAL A 79 2.97 2.17 -7.31
C VAL A 79 2.91 0.65 -7.18
N PHE A 80 1.83 0.12 -6.60
CA PHE A 80 1.58 -1.32 -6.51
C PHE A 80 0.16 -1.63 -6.92
N THR A 81 -0.02 -2.79 -7.56
CA THR A 81 -1.34 -3.31 -7.93
C THR A 81 -1.45 -4.76 -7.50
N TYR A 82 -2.65 -5.16 -7.05
CA TYR A 82 -2.95 -6.57 -6.83
C TYR A 82 -3.02 -7.28 -8.19
N ALA A 83 -2.36 -8.43 -8.31
CA ALA A 83 -2.30 -9.15 -9.57
C ALA A 83 -3.69 -9.53 -10.07
N ARG A 84 -4.58 -9.89 -9.13
CA ARG A 84 -5.97 -10.18 -9.47
C ARG A 84 -6.79 -8.89 -9.45
N GLY A 85 -7.45 -8.58 -10.58
CA GLY A 85 -8.32 -7.43 -10.71
C GLY A 85 -7.61 -6.11 -10.98
N ASN A 86 -6.30 -6.08 -10.93
CA ASN A 86 -5.47 -4.88 -11.18
C ASN A 86 -5.86 -3.65 -10.34
N GLN A 87 -6.41 -3.88 -9.14
CA GLN A 87 -6.75 -2.79 -8.23
C GLN A 87 -5.50 -2.27 -7.53
N SER A 88 -5.47 -0.98 -7.23
CA SER A 88 -4.31 -0.35 -6.60
C SER A 88 -4.10 -0.88 -5.18
N ALA A 89 -2.89 -1.34 -4.90
CA ALA A 89 -2.46 -1.81 -3.60
C ALA A 89 -1.58 -0.81 -2.86
N GLY A 90 -1.08 0.21 -3.56
CA GLY A 90 -0.23 1.22 -2.97
C GLY A 90 -0.12 2.44 -3.87
N ILE A 91 0.05 3.59 -3.23
CA ILE A 91 0.17 4.87 -3.92
C ILE A 91 1.38 5.65 -3.41
N ALA A 92 1.87 6.57 -4.22
CA ALA A 92 2.89 7.52 -3.82
C ALA A 92 2.49 8.93 -4.23
N TYR A 93 2.90 9.90 -3.44
CA TYR A 93 2.67 11.32 -3.70
C TYR A 93 3.98 12.08 -3.55
N LYS A 94 4.31 12.88 -4.53
CA LYS A 94 5.48 13.76 -4.50
C LYS A 94 5.00 15.21 -4.61
N GLY A 95 4.93 15.87 -3.46
CA GLY A 95 4.58 17.28 -3.39
C GLY A 95 5.80 18.17 -3.21
N ALA A 96 5.56 19.47 -3.17
CA ALA A 96 6.61 20.47 -2.95
C ALA A 96 7.16 20.41 -1.52
N ASP A 97 6.29 20.16 -0.54
CA ASP A 97 6.63 20.25 0.87
C ASP A 97 6.78 18.89 1.55
N TYR A 98 6.15 17.86 0.98
CA TYR A 98 6.19 16.51 1.57
C TYR A 98 5.92 15.44 0.52
N ARG A 99 6.27 14.20 0.88
CA ARG A 99 6.03 13.01 0.07
C ARG A 99 5.40 11.95 0.94
N THR A 100 4.49 11.15 0.35
CA THR A 100 3.91 10.00 1.02
C THR A 100 4.08 8.74 0.19
N PHE A 101 4.15 7.61 0.89
CA PHE A 101 4.16 6.29 0.26
C PHE A 101 3.27 5.40 1.11
N ILE A 102 2.13 5.00 0.56
CA ILE A 102 1.07 4.32 1.31
C ILE A 102 0.81 2.94 0.70
N LEU A 103 0.84 1.91 1.54
CA LEU A 103 0.52 0.55 1.14
C LEU A 103 -0.78 0.10 1.82
N GLY A 104 -1.70 -0.47 1.05
CA GLY A 104 -2.95 -1.05 1.55
C GLY A 104 -2.77 -2.46 2.11
N PHE A 105 -1.54 -2.92 2.28
CA PHE A 105 -1.18 -4.21 2.85
C PHE A 105 0.00 -4.02 3.81
N PRO A 106 0.17 -4.91 4.81
CA PRO A 106 1.28 -4.77 5.76
C PRO A 106 2.62 -5.06 5.08
N PHE A 107 3.55 -4.13 5.18
CA PHE A 107 4.89 -4.29 4.60
C PHE A 107 5.60 -5.53 5.14
N GLU A 108 5.50 -5.78 6.44
CA GLU A 108 6.16 -6.91 7.10
C GLU A 108 5.62 -8.27 6.66
N SER A 109 4.45 -8.30 6.00
CA SER A 109 3.87 -9.54 5.50
C SER A 109 4.46 -10.00 4.17
N ILE A 110 5.26 -9.18 3.50
CA ILE A 110 5.96 -9.58 2.28
C ILE A 110 6.88 -10.76 2.63
N GLN A 111 6.68 -11.90 1.97
CA GLN A 111 7.31 -13.15 2.40
C GLN A 111 8.82 -13.19 2.19
N SER A 112 9.32 -12.59 1.12
CA SER A 112 10.74 -12.61 0.79
C SER A 112 11.48 -11.46 1.47
N GLU A 113 12.51 -11.79 2.26
CA GLU A 113 13.37 -10.78 2.87
C GLU A 113 14.08 -9.93 1.81
N THR A 114 14.51 -10.55 0.71
CA THR A 114 15.13 -9.86 -0.41
C THR A 114 14.17 -8.85 -1.02
N ASP A 115 12.89 -9.22 -1.18
CA ASP A 115 11.87 -8.32 -1.70
C ASP A 115 11.62 -7.16 -0.72
N ARG A 116 11.52 -7.45 0.58
CA ARG A 116 11.35 -6.38 1.57
C ARG A 116 12.50 -5.38 1.52
N ALA A 117 13.73 -5.85 1.44
CA ALA A 117 14.91 -5.00 1.37
C ALA A 117 14.89 -4.13 0.10
N SER A 118 14.57 -4.72 -1.04
CA SER A 118 14.52 -4.00 -2.31
C SER A 118 13.41 -2.96 -2.35
N ILE A 119 12.24 -3.30 -1.81
CA ILE A 119 11.09 -2.39 -1.77
C ILE A 119 11.40 -1.22 -0.82
N MET A 120 11.95 -1.50 0.35
CA MET A 120 12.34 -0.42 1.28
C MET A 120 13.39 0.49 0.66
N ALA A 121 14.37 -0.07 -0.05
CA ALA A 121 15.35 0.74 -0.78
C ALA A 121 14.68 1.64 -1.82
N GLY A 122 13.67 1.11 -2.53
CA GLY A 122 12.90 1.89 -3.49
C GLY A 122 12.10 3.01 -2.84
N ILE A 123 11.49 2.75 -1.69
CA ILE A 123 10.73 3.76 -0.93
C ILE A 123 11.67 4.87 -0.45
N LEU A 124 12.81 4.51 0.13
CA LEU A 124 13.80 5.49 0.60
C LEU A 124 14.37 6.29 -0.56
N GLY A 125 14.62 5.62 -1.70
CA GLY A 125 15.07 6.30 -2.91
C GLY A 125 14.04 7.32 -3.42
N PHE A 126 12.77 6.96 -3.38
CA PHE A 126 11.68 7.88 -3.73
C PHE A 126 11.67 9.11 -2.81
N PHE A 127 11.87 8.91 -1.50
CA PHE A 127 11.88 10.01 -0.54
C PHE A 127 13.08 10.95 -0.70
N THR A 128 14.19 10.45 -1.23
CA THR A 128 15.41 11.23 -1.43
C THR A 128 15.58 11.72 -2.86
N GLN A 129 14.68 11.37 -3.76
CA GLN A 129 14.70 11.77 -5.17
C GLN A 129 14.59 13.30 -5.29
N LYS A 130 15.39 13.88 -6.12
CA LYS A 130 15.36 15.33 -6.38
C LYS A 130 14.34 15.74 -7.42
#